data_169d2e1d176abfb3ce6e0af64a6033c0
#
_entry.id   169d2e1d176abfb3ce6e0af64a6033c0
#
_cell.length_a   1.000
_cell.length_b   1.000
_cell.length_c   1.000
_cell.angle_alpha   90.00
_cell.angle_beta   90.00
_cell.angle_gamma   90.00
#
_symmetry.space_group_name_H-M   'P 1'
#
loop_
_entity.id
_entity.type
_entity.pdbx_description
1 polymer ?
#
loop_
_entity_poly.entity_id
_entity_poly.type
_entity_poly.pdbx_seq_one_letter_code
_entity_poly.pdbx_strand_id
1 'polypeptide(L)'
;MSDKQFNIAIVGLGFGAEFIPIHQAHPNANLIAVCRRNEAEMNAVADQFNIEKRYTDYDELLKDPEIDAVHINSPIPDHAPQSLKALRAGKHVMCTVPMATTIEECEELCKAVDETGLKYMMAETVVYSREFLFIKELYDKGELGKLQYLAASHPQDMDGWPSYWEKMIPMHYATHVVSPCLGMVDGLAEYVSCFGSGTVRDDIAQKSGNKFAV
;
A
#
# COMPACT_ATOMS: atom_id res chain seq x y z
N MET A 1 -4.90 -20.81 17.10
CA MET A 1 -5.22 -19.91 15.97
C MET A 1 -6.18 -20.65 15.10
N SER A 2 -7.22 -20.05 14.55
CA SER A 2 -8.19 -20.77 13.73
C SER A 2 -7.53 -21.19 12.41
N ASP A 3 -7.78 -22.43 11.97
CA ASP A 3 -7.32 -22.97 10.67
C ASP A 3 -8.07 -22.35 9.47
N LYS A 4 -8.71 -21.20 9.66
CA LYS A 4 -9.46 -20.53 8.60
C LYS A 4 -8.50 -19.90 7.60
N GLN A 5 -8.56 -20.36 6.36
CA GLN A 5 -7.95 -19.65 5.23
C GLN A 5 -8.85 -18.50 4.78
N PHE A 6 -8.23 -17.40 4.37
CA PHE A 6 -8.89 -16.24 3.76
C PHE A 6 -8.69 -16.29 2.25
N ASN A 7 -9.78 -16.21 1.50
CA ASN A 7 -9.75 -16.07 0.07
C ASN A 7 -9.42 -14.62 -0.31
N ILE A 8 -8.32 -14.42 -1.00
CA ILE A 8 -7.77 -13.11 -1.31
C ILE A 8 -7.85 -12.84 -2.81
N ALA A 9 -8.13 -11.60 -3.17
CA ALA A 9 -7.96 -11.09 -4.52
C ALA A 9 -6.90 -9.99 -4.55
N ILE A 10 -6.01 -10.01 -5.57
CA ILE A 10 -5.06 -8.90 -5.83
C ILE A 10 -5.64 -7.99 -6.89
N VAL A 11 -5.63 -6.68 -6.59
CA VAL A 11 -6.15 -5.62 -7.45
C VAL A 11 -4.99 -4.71 -7.88
N GLY A 12 -4.76 -4.60 -9.20
CA GLY A 12 -3.59 -3.92 -9.75
C GLY A 12 -2.37 -4.84 -9.82
N LEU A 13 -2.01 -5.28 -11.04
CA LEU A 13 -0.98 -6.30 -11.28
C LEU A 13 0.36 -5.73 -11.79
N GLY A 14 0.57 -4.41 -11.72
CA GLY A 14 1.89 -3.85 -11.94
C GLY A 14 2.83 -4.30 -10.82
N PHE A 15 2.81 -3.56 -9.72
CA PHE A 15 3.54 -3.94 -8.51
C PHE A 15 2.89 -5.12 -7.77
N GLY A 16 1.56 -5.25 -7.84
CA GLY A 16 0.82 -6.30 -7.13
C GLY A 16 1.20 -7.74 -7.50
N ALA A 17 1.76 -7.96 -8.68
CA ALA A 17 2.22 -9.29 -9.08
C ALA A 17 3.35 -9.84 -8.18
N GLU A 18 4.17 -8.96 -7.59
CA GLU A 18 5.24 -9.33 -6.66
C GLU A 18 4.72 -9.98 -5.37
N PHE A 19 3.47 -9.70 -4.99
CA PHE A 19 2.85 -10.27 -3.79
C PHE A 19 2.16 -11.62 -4.03
N ILE A 20 1.99 -12.04 -5.28
CA ILE A 20 1.33 -13.32 -5.62
C ILE A 20 2.03 -14.51 -4.94
N PRO A 21 3.36 -14.70 -5.09
CA PRO A 21 4.04 -15.82 -4.45
C PRO A 21 3.96 -15.79 -2.92
N ILE A 22 3.89 -14.59 -2.33
CA ILE A 22 3.81 -14.41 -0.88
C ILE A 22 2.45 -14.92 -0.38
N HIS A 23 1.35 -14.53 -1.02
CA HIS A 23 0.02 -15.02 -0.67
C HIS A 23 -0.12 -16.52 -0.92
N GLN A 24 0.44 -17.04 -2.02
CA GLN A 24 0.40 -18.46 -2.33
C GLN A 24 1.20 -19.32 -1.34
N ALA A 25 2.27 -18.77 -0.76
CA ALA A 25 3.11 -19.46 0.22
C ALA A 25 2.54 -19.39 1.66
N HIS A 26 1.62 -18.47 1.95
CA HIS A 26 1.13 -18.24 3.30
C HIS A 26 0.03 -19.27 3.66
N PRO A 27 0.16 -20.00 4.78
CA PRO A 27 -0.74 -21.13 5.11
C PRO A 27 -2.21 -20.70 5.33
N ASN A 28 -2.47 -19.47 5.73
CA ASN A 28 -3.82 -18.95 5.98
C ASN A 28 -4.36 -18.07 4.84
N ALA A 29 -3.63 -17.93 3.73
CA ALA A 29 -4.05 -17.18 2.57
C ALA A 29 -4.32 -18.12 1.39
N ASN A 30 -5.43 -17.90 0.71
CA ASN A 30 -5.77 -18.57 -0.53
C ASN A 30 -5.99 -17.50 -1.61
N LEU A 31 -5.00 -17.31 -2.47
CA LEU A 31 -5.11 -16.34 -3.55
C LEU A 31 -5.96 -16.94 -4.68
N ILE A 32 -7.21 -16.52 -4.78
CA ILE A 32 -8.18 -17.08 -5.73
C ILE A 32 -8.44 -16.19 -6.94
N ALA A 33 -8.14 -14.89 -6.86
CA ALA A 33 -8.53 -13.94 -7.90
C ALA A 33 -7.49 -12.85 -8.13
N VAL A 34 -7.48 -12.34 -9.36
CA VAL A 34 -6.76 -11.13 -9.76
C VAL A 34 -7.67 -10.17 -10.50
N CYS A 35 -7.38 -8.86 -10.38
CA CYS A 35 -8.11 -7.81 -11.08
C CYS A 35 -7.16 -6.81 -11.75
N ARG A 36 -7.36 -6.59 -13.06
CA ARG A 36 -6.65 -5.57 -13.84
C ARG A 36 -7.45 -5.19 -15.08
N ARG A 37 -7.57 -3.89 -15.40
CA ARG A 37 -8.33 -3.38 -16.55
C ARG A 37 -7.83 -3.91 -17.90
N ASN A 38 -6.52 -4.11 -18.06
CA ASN A 38 -5.97 -4.70 -19.29
C ASN A 38 -6.09 -6.23 -19.21
N GLU A 39 -7.02 -6.79 -19.98
CA GLU A 39 -7.34 -8.22 -19.98
C GLU A 39 -6.16 -9.09 -20.42
N ALA A 40 -5.44 -8.68 -21.47
CA ALA A 40 -4.30 -9.45 -21.97
C ALA A 40 -3.17 -9.56 -20.94
N GLU A 41 -2.83 -8.44 -20.30
CA GLU A 41 -1.81 -8.41 -19.24
C GLU A 41 -2.28 -9.15 -17.97
N MET A 42 -3.57 -9.07 -17.64
CA MET A 42 -4.15 -9.82 -16.54
C MET A 42 -4.05 -11.32 -16.80
N ASN A 43 -4.44 -11.77 -17.98
CA ASN A 43 -4.40 -13.19 -18.35
C ASN A 43 -2.97 -13.72 -18.32
N ALA A 44 -2.00 -12.98 -18.83
CA ALA A 44 -0.59 -13.40 -18.80
C ALA A 44 -0.09 -13.63 -17.36
N VAL A 45 -0.41 -12.74 -16.42
CA VAL A 45 -0.05 -12.91 -15.01
C VAL A 45 -0.83 -14.06 -14.38
N ALA A 46 -2.14 -14.14 -14.61
CA ALA A 46 -2.98 -15.19 -14.05
C ALA A 46 -2.55 -16.60 -14.51
N ASP A 47 -2.18 -16.75 -15.79
CA ASP A 47 -1.66 -18.00 -16.34
C ASP A 47 -0.32 -18.38 -15.72
N GLN A 48 0.59 -17.41 -15.56
CA GLN A 48 1.90 -17.61 -14.94
C GLN A 48 1.79 -18.18 -13.50
N PHE A 49 0.80 -17.73 -12.76
CA PHE A 49 0.62 -18.08 -11.34
C PHE A 49 -0.53 -19.07 -11.09
N ASN A 50 -1.15 -19.61 -12.14
CA ASN A 50 -2.27 -20.56 -12.08
C ASN A 50 -3.48 -20.02 -11.29
N ILE A 51 -3.87 -18.75 -11.54
CA ILE A 51 -5.01 -18.11 -10.90
C ILE A 51 -6.21 -18.19 -11.84
N GLU A 52 -7.31 -18.79 -11.38
CA GLU A 52 -8.48 -19.06 -12.21
C GLU A 52 -9.41 -17.86 -12.33
N LYS A 53 -9.73 -17.18 -11.20
CA LYS A 53 -10.67 -16.06 -11.19
C LYS A 53 -10.00 -14.78 -11.65
N ARG A 54 -10.60 -14.13 -12.66
CA ARG A 54 -10.02 -12.96 -13.36
C ARG A 54 -11.09 -11.92 -13.56
N TYR A 55 -10.81 -10.70 -13.13
CA TYR A 55 -11.74 -9.59 -13.22
C TYR A 55 -11.09 -8.39 -13.94
N THR A 56 -11.75 -7.90 -14.98
CA THR A 56 -11.37 -6.62 -15.61
C THR A 56 -12.07 -5.41 -14.97
N ASP A 57 -13.13 -5.69 -14.22
CA ASP A 57 -13.92 -4.71 -13.47
C ASP A 57 -13.85 -4.98 -11.96
N TYR A 58 -13.49 -3.94 -11.21
CA TYR A 58 -13.34 -4.02 -9.76
C TYR A 58 -14.69 -4.20 -9.03
N ASP A 59 -15.74 -3.57 -9.55
CA ASP A 59 -17.07 -3.66 -8.93
C ASP A 59 -17.67 -5.06 -9.12
N GLU A 60 -17.34 -5.76 -10.21
CA GLU A 60 -17.70 -7.17 -10.40
C GLU A 60 -16.91 -8.10 -9.44
N LEU A 61 -15.61 -7.83 -9.25
CA LEU A 61 -14.83 -8.56 -8.24
C LEU A 61 -15.43 -8.45 -6.84
N LEU A 62 -15.87 -7.26 -6.44
CA LEU A 62 -16.45 -7.03 -5.12
C LEU A 62 -17.76 -7.78 -4.87
N LYS A 63 -18.50 -8.16 -5.92
CA LYS A 63 -19.73 -8.95 -5.83
C LYS A 63 -19.48 -10.43 -5.60
N ASP A 64 -18.26 -10.92 -5.82
CA ASP A 64 -17.93 -12.33 -5.60
C ASP A 64 -17.98 -12.68 -4.10
N PRO A 65 -18.93 -13.54 -3.66
CA PRO A 65 -19.07 -13.90 -2.25
C PRO A 65 -17.94 -14.79 -1.72
N GLU A 66 -17.15 -15.39 -2.60
CA GLU A 66 -16.04 -16.24 -2.19
C GLU A 66 -14.80 -15.43 -1.78
N ILE A 67 -14.70 -14.15 -2.13
CA ILE A 67 -13.59 -13.28 -1.76
C ILE A 67 -13.82 -12.73 -0.37
N ASP A 68 -12.91 -13.00 0.56
CA ASP A 68 -12.94 -12.46 1.93
C ASP A 68 -12.17 -11.12 2.03
N ALA A 69 -11.10 -10.97 1.27
CA ALA A 69 -10.20 -9.82 1.35
C ALA A 69 -9.66 -9.39 -0.01
N VAL A 70 -9.33 -8.11 -0.13
CA VAL A 70 -8.65 -7.56 -1.30
C VAL A 70 -7.30 -6.96 -0.92
N HIS A 71 -6.28 -7.22 -1.76
CA HIS A 71 -4.98 -6.54 -1.67
C HIS A 71 -4.89 -5.55 -2.83
N ILE A 72 -5.02 -4.26 -2.50
CA ILE A 72 -5.05 -3.14 -3.46
C ILE A 72 -3.64 -2.66 -3.74
N ASN A 73 -3.23 -2.73 -5.01
CA ASN A 73 -1.95 -2.28 -5.56
C ASN A 73 -2.16 -1.42 -6.81
N SER A 74 -3.29 -0.77 -6.89
CA SER A 74 -3.66 0.15 -7.96
C SER A 74 -2.84 1.44 -7.90
N PRO A 75 -2.94 2.34 -8.89
CA PRO A 75 -2.39 3.69 -8.76
C PRO A 75 -2.87 4.39 -7.48
N ILE A 76 -1.97 5.13 -6.84
CA ILE A 76 -2.21 5.78 -5.54
C ILE A 76 -3.53 6.58 -5.46
N PRO A 77 -3.94 7.34 -6.49
CA PRO A 77 -5.24 8.04 -6.44
C PRO A 77 -6.46 7.12 -6.30
N ASP A 78 -6.31 5.84 -6.64
CA ASP A 78 -7.39 4.85 -6.53
C ASP A 78 -7.43 4.14 -5.16
N HIS A 79 -6.42 4.30 -4.31
CA HIS A 79 -6.31 3.56 -3.05
C HIS A 79 -7.50 3.78 -2.11
N ALA A 80 -7.79 5.03 -1.75
CA ALA A 80 -8.89 5.34 -0.85
C ALA A 80 -10.26 4.99 -1.45
N PRO A 81 -10.61 5.39 -2.69
CA PRO A 81 -11.88 5.03 -3.30
C PRO A 81 -12.11 3.52 -3.38
N GLN A 82 -11.09 2.76 -3.78
CA GLN A 82 -11.21 1.30 -3.87
C GLN A 82 -11.32 0.64 -2.50
N SER A 83 -10.54 1.11 -1.52
CA SER A 83 -10.60 0.60 -0.16
C SER A 83 -11.98 0.82 0.47
N LEU A 84 -12.56 2.01 0.30
CA LEU A 84 -13.90 2.32 0.78
C LEU A 84 -14.98 1.44 0.14
N LYS A 85 -14.90 1.24 -1.18
CA LYS A 85 -15.80 0.31 -1.89
C LYS A 85 -15.69 -1.12 -1.35
N ALA A 86 -14.48 -1.61 -1.13
CA ALA A 86 -14.25 -2.96 -0.61
C ALA A 86 -14.82 -3.14 0.80
N LEU A 87 -14.53 -2.21 1.72
CA LEU A 87 -15.08 -2.25 3.08
C LEU A 87 -16.61 -2.24 3.06
N ARG A 88 -17.23 -1.37 2.26
CA ARG A 88 -18.70 -1.30 2.11
C ARG A 88 -19.29 -2.55 1.44
N ALA A 89 -18.50 -3.27 0.64
CA ALA A 89 -18.88 -4.56 0.05
C ALA A 89 -18.62 -5.77 0.97
N GLY A 90 -18.21 -5.53 2.23
CA GLY A 90 -17.98 -6.59 3.20
C GLY A 90 -16.62 -7.29 3.08
N LYS A 91 -15.64 -6.69 2.39
CA LYS A 91 -14.30 -7.26 2.21
C LYS A 91 -13.30 -6.62 3.13
N HIS A 92 -12.42 -7.43 3.75
CA HIS A 92 -11.22 -6.92 4.41
C HIS A 92 -10.27 -6.29 3.38
N VAL A 93 -9.47 -5.32 3.80
CA VAL A 93 -8.59 -4.58 2.89
C VAL A 93 -7.14 -4.60 3.39
N MET A 94 -6.23 -4.98 2.51
CA MET A 94 -4.83 -4.61 2.56
C MET A 94 -4.59 -3.65 1.39
N CYS A 95 -3.98 -2.50 1.63
CA CYS A 95 -3.70 -1.50 0.59
C CYS A 95 -2.24 -1.09 0.66
N THR A 96 -1.55 -1.07 -0.48
CA THR A 96 -0.19 -0.52 -0.53
C THR A 96 -0.18 0.97 -0.18
N VAL A 97 0.96 1.45 0.21
CA VAL A 97 1.18 2.84 0.64
C VAL A 97 1.10 3.85 -0.52
N PRO A 98 0.70 5.07 -0.19
CA PRO A 98 0.02 5.53 1.02
C PRO A 98 -1.45 5.09 1.05
N MET A 99 -2.08 5.11 2.22
CA MET A 99 -3.50 4.75 2.32
C MET A 99 -4.43 5.69 1.55
N ALA A 100 -4.07 6.96 1.52
CA ALA A 100 -4.81 8.04 0.87
C ALA A 100 -3.89 9.23 0.60
N THR A 101 -4.38 10.25 -0.11
CA THR A 101 -3.64 11.48 -0.42
C THR A 101 -4.20 12.73 0.26
N THR A 102 -5.34 12.61 0.94
CA THR A 102 -5.94 13.69 1.73
C THR A 102 -6.30 13.20 3.14
N ILE A 103 -6.41 14.13 4.08
CA ILE A 103 -6.81 13.83 5.46
C ILE A 103 -8.26 13.34 5.49
N GLU A 104 -9.12 13.95 4.70
CA GLU A 104 -10.54 13.60 4.59
C GLU A 104 -10.74 12.14 4.16
N GLU A 105 -9.96 11.69 3.17
CA GLU A 105 -9.97 10.27 2.75
C GLU A 105 -9.48 9.34 3.87
N CYS A 106 -8.45 9.74 4.62
CA CYS A 106 -7.98 8.97 5.78
C CYS A 106 -9.07 8.84 6.85
N GLU A 107 -9.74 9.94 7.18
CA GLU A 107 -10.83 9.96 8.16
C GLU A 107 -12.02 9.11 7.69
N GLU A 108 -12.39 9.18 6.41
CA GLU A 108 -13.46 8.36 5.84
C GLU A 108 -13.12 6.86 5.89
N LEU A 109 -11.87 6.48 5.63
CA LEU A 109 -11.41 5.10 5.76
C LEU A 109 -11.48 4.61 7.20
N CYS A 110 -11.00 5.39 8.18
CA CYS A 110 -11.10 5.04 9.59
C CYS A 110 -12.57 4.84 10.00
N LYS A 111 -13.43 5.77 9.61
CA LYS A 111 -14.88 5.67 9.87
C LYS A 111 -15.50 4.41 9.25
N ALA A 112 -15.15 4.10 8.01
CA ALA A 112 -15.65 2.90 7.34
C ALA A 112 -15.20 1.60 8.04
N VAL A 113 -13.97 1.57 8.57
CA VAL A 113 -13.48 0.45 9.38
C VAL A 113 -14.30 0.28 10.66
N ASP A 114 -14.58 1.38 11.37
CA ASP A 114 -15.37 1.37 12.60
C ASP A 114 -16.82 0.93 12.32
N GLU A 115 -17.44 1.44 11.25
CA GLU A 115 -18.81 1.12 10.86
C GLU A 115 -18.98 -0.33 10.41
N THR A 116 -18.01 -0.88 9.69
CA THR A 116 -18.11 -2.24 9.13
C THR A 116 -17.56 -3.31 10.07
N GLY A 117 -16.70 -2.98 11.02
CA GLY A 117 -15.96 -3.91 11.85
C GLY A 117 -14.94 -4.76 11.10
N LEU A 118 -14.69 -4.44 9.82
CA LEU A 118 -13.73 -5.14 8.97
C LEU A 118 -12.30 -4.69 9.28
N LYS A 119 -11.32 -5.42 8.78
CA LYS A 119 -9.92 -5.08 8.94
C LYS A 119 -9.41 -4.30 7.74
N TYR A 120 -8.67 -3.24 8.02
CA TYR A 120 -7.90 -2.48 7.06
C TYR A 120 -6.42 -2.48 7.48
N MET A 121 -5.53 -2.68 6.53
CA MET A 121 -4.09 -2.59 6.73
C MET A 121 -3.47 -1.74 5.62
N MET A 122 -2.82 -0.64 6.00
CA MET A 122 -1.86 0.01 5.10
C MET A 122 -0.58 -0.83 5.10
N ALA A 123 -0.28 -1.43 3.96
CA ALA A 123 0.83 -2.36 3.80
C ALA A 123 2.16 -1.62 3.58
N GLU A 124 2.68 -1.00 4.66
CA GLU A 124 4.01 -0.38 4.65
C GLU A 124 5.08 -1.48 4.74
N THR A 125 5.75 -1.74 3.62
CA THR A 125 6.67 -2.88 3.51
C THR A 125 7.98 -2.69 4.27
N VAL A 126 8.43 -1.46 4.47
CA VAL A 126 9.74 -1.17 5.10
C VAL A 126 9.76 -1.59 6.58
N VAL A 127 8.62 -1.46 7.30
CA VAL A 127 8.55 -1.90 8.71
C VAL A 127 8.56 -3.43 8.89
N TYR A 128 8.49 -4.17 7.79
CA TYR A 128 8.63 -5.63 7.76
C TYR A 128 9.93 -6.07 7.06
N SER A 129 10.80 -5.14 6.68
CA SER A 129 12.10 -5.47 6.12
C SER A 129 12.98 -6.14 7.17
N ARG A 130 13.87 -7.02 6.72
CA ARG A 130 14.79 -7.73 7.63
C ARG A 130 15.68 -6.77 8.42
N GLU A 131 16.10 -5.70 7.78
CA GLU A 131 16.93 -4.65 8.36
C GLU A 131 16.20 -3.93 9.49
N PHE A 132 14.95 -3.51 9.25
CA PHE A 132 14.14 -2.86 10.26
C PHE A 132 13.85 -3.81 11.44
N LEU A 133 13.40 -5.03 11.16
CA LEU A 133 13.10 -6.01 12.20
C LEU A 133 14.32 -6.35 13.05
N PHE A 134 15.50 -6.46 12.43
CA PHE A 134 16.76 -6.71 13.16
C PHE A 134 17.12 -5.54 14.09
N ILE A 135 17.06 -4.29 13.58
CA ILE A 135 17.34 -3.10 14.40
C ILE A 135 16.32 -2.97 15.54
N LYS A 136 15.03 -3.20 15.23
CA LYS A 136 13.95 -3.16 16.23
C LYS A 136 14.17 -4.21 17.32
N GLU A 137 14.56 -5.43 16.98
CA GLU A 137 14.88 -6.49 17.93
C GLU A 137 16.02 -6.09 18.88
N LEU A 138 17.11 -5.52 18.36
CA LEU A 138 18.23 -5.04 19.17
C LEU A 138 17.80 -3.90 20.12
N TYR A 139 16.97 -2.99 19.62
CA TYR A 139 16.44 -1.90 20.41
C TYR A 139 15.55 -2.40 21.54
N ASP A 140 14.62 -3.31 21.26
CA ASP A 140 13.70 -3.89 22.23
C ASP A 140 14.42 -4.71 23.33
N LYS A 141 15.57 -5.30 22.99
CA LYS A 141 16.47 -5.96 23.94
C LYS A 141 17.30 -4.98 24.79
N GLY A 142 17.24 -3.69 24.48
CA GLY A 142 18.03 -2.65 25.15
C GLY A 142 19.51 -2.60 24.72
N GLU A 143 19.92 -3.37 23.71
CA GLU A 143 21.31 -3.43 23.25
C GLU A 143 21.78 -2.12 22.60
N LEU A 144 20.87 -1.33 22.05
CA LEU A 144 21.15 -0.03 21.45
C LEU A 144 21.03 1.14 22.45
N GLY A 145 20.62 0.85 23.69
CA GLY A 145 20.45 1.86 24.72
C GLY A 145 19.24 2.79 24.47
N LYS A 146 19.31 4.01 25.01
CA LYS A 146 18.22 4.97 24.90
C LYS A 146 18.26 5.71 23.57
N LEU A 147 17.17 5.65 22.81
CA LEU A 147 16.99 6.42 21.57
C LEU A 147 17.09 7.93 21.84
N GLN A 148 17.92 8.62 21.08
CA GLN A 148 18.12 10.07 21.16
C GLN A 148 17.70 10.77 19.88
N TYR A 149 17.93 10.14 18.74
CA TYR A 149 17.69 10.72 17.43
C TYR A 149 17.47 9.62 16.39
N LEU A 150 16.55 9.87 15.46
CA LEU A 150 16.34 9.06 14.26
C LEU A 150 16.45 9.93 13.02
N ALA A 151 17.11 9.41 12.00
CA ALA A 151 17.11 9.99 10.67
C ALA A 151 16.86 8.89 9.64
N ALA A 152 16.04 9.19 8.65
CA ALA A 152 15.79 8.31 7.55
C ALA A 152 15.75 9.10 6.23
N SER A 153 16.13 8.44 5.14
CA SER A 153 16.07 9.01 3.80
C SER A 153 15.54 7.96 2.83
N HIS A 154 14.79 8.41 1.83
CA HIS A 154 14.27 7.55 0.77
C HIS A 154 14.52 8.21 -0.59
N PRO A 155 15.75 8.19 -1.10
CA PRO A 155 16.05 8.62 -2.45
C PRO A 155 15.50 7.60 -3.44
N GLN A 156 14.81 8.08 -4.48
CA GLN A 156 14.20 7.23 -5.49
C GLN A 156 14.25 7.89 -6.86
N ASP A 157 14.80 7.18 -7.84
CA ASP A 157 14.73 7.57 -9.24
C ASP A 157 13.37 7.13 -9.79
N MET A 158 12.57 8.10 -10.23
CA MET A 158 11.23 7.86 -10.78
C MET A 158 11.18 7.96 -12.30
N ASP A 159 12.32 8.08 -12.98
CA ASP A 159 12.37 8.11 -14.44
C ASP A 159 11.80 6.80 -15.01
N GLY A 160 10.86 6.94 -15.96
CA GLY A 160 10.17 5.80 -16.56
C GLY A 160 9.00 5.22 -15.74
N TRP A 161 8.70 5.79 -14.58
CA TRP A 161 7.54 5.39 -13.80
C TRP A 161 6.23 5.85 -14.46
N PRO A 162 5.08 5.23 -14.09
CA PRO A 162 3.78 5.63 -14.63
C PRO A 162 3.50 7.13 -14.43
N SER A 163 2.92 7.77 -15.43
CA SER A 163 2.76 9.23 -15.51
C SER A 163 1.95 9.87 -14.37
N TYR A 164 1.16 9.10 -13.60
CA TYR A 164 0.47 9.64 -12.44
C TYR A 164 1.44 10.12 -11.35
N TRP A 165 2.66 9.53 -11.28
CA TRP A 165 3.71 9.97 -10.36
C TRP A 165 4.19 11.40 -10.62
N GLU A 166 4.20 11.84 -11.87
CA GLU A 166 4.58 13.21 -12.24
C GLU A 166 3.70 14.28 -11.55
N LYS A 167 2.47 13.92 -11.19
CA LYS A 167 1.50 14.81 -10.54
C LYS A 167 1.55 14.77 -9.02
N MET A 168 2.24 13.79 -8.46
CA MET A 168 2.32 13.63 -7.01
C MET A 168 3.44 14.47 -6.43
N ILE A 169 3.16 15.10 -5.30
CA ILE A 169 4.21 15.75 -4.51
C ILE A 169 4.96 14.67 -3.69
N PRO A 170 6.28 14.79 -3.51
CA PRO A 170 7.08 13.78 -2.81
C PRO A 170 6.56 13.43 -1.41
N MET A 171 5.96 14.39 -0.71
CA MET A 171 5.41 14.21 0.63
C MET A 171 4.24 13.22 0.68
N HIS A 172 3.52 13.00 -0.42
CA HIS A 172 2.48 11.94 -0.47
C HIS A 172 3.08 10.53 -0.42
N TYR A 173 4.38 10.39 -0.62
CA TYR A 173 5.08 9.09 -0.62
C TYR A 173 6.16 9.00 0.47
N ALA A 174 5.97 9.72 1.58
CA ALA A 174 6.92 9.74 2.70
C ALA A 174 6.78 8.53 3.66
N THR A 175 5.85 7.63 3.44
CA THR A 175 5.54 6.50 4.34
C THR A 175 6.75 5.62 4.63
N HIS A 176 7.58 5.35 3.62
CA HIS A 176 8.78 4.51 3.74
C HIS A 176 9.87 5.09 4.67
N VAL A 177 9.85 6.37 4.96
CA VAL A 177 10.79 6.98 5.91
C VAL A 177 10.15 7.34 7.25
N VAL A 178 8.87 7.68 7.24
CA VAL A 178 8.14 8.05 8.45
C VAL A 178 7.77 6.83 9.28
N SER A 179 7.23 5.79 8.63
CA SER A 179 6.74 4.59 9.33
C SER A 179 7.83 3.84 10.10
N PRO A 180 9.06 3.61 9.57
CA PRO A 180 10.12 3.00 10.35
C PRO A 180 10.52 3.82 11.58
N CYS A 181 10.56 5.15 11.45
CA CYS A 181 10.87 6.02 12.60
C CYS A 181 9.80 5.90 13.70
N LEU A 182 8.52 5.93 13.33
CA LEU A 182 7.43 5.75 14.29
C LEU A 182 7.39 4.33 14.85
N GLY A 183 7.65 3.30 14.04
CA GLY A 183 7.73 1.92 14.46
C GLY A 183 8.87 1.63 15.45
N MET A 184 9.97 2.38 15.38
CA MET A 184 11.07 2.26 16.37
C MET A 184 10.65 2.74 17.76
N VAL A 185 9.85 3.79 17.85
CA VAL A 185 9.42 4.36 19.14
C VAL A 185 8.08 3.81 19.65
N ASP A 186 7.42 2.99 18.83
CA ASP A 186 6.08 2.46 19.11
C ASP A 186 5.10 3.56 19.53
N GLY A 187 5.09 4.66 18.75
CA GLY A 187 4.37 5.87 19.13
C GLY A 187 3.86 6.67 17.92
N LEU A 188 3.15 7.73 18.23
CA LEU A 188 2.64 8.71 17.26
C LEU A 188 3.47 9.99 17.31
N ALA A 189 3.50 10.72 16.19
CA ALA A 189 4.12 12.04 16.16
C ALA A 189 3.26 13.04 16.94
N GLU A 190 3.87 13.76 17.86
CA GLU A 190 3.23 14.85 18.60
C GLU A 190 3.20 16.14 17.77
N TYR A 191 4.26 16.36 17.01
CA TYR A 191 4.41 17.53 16.16
C TYR A 191 5.11 17.19 14.84
N VAL A 192 4.66 17.75 13.72
CA VAL A 192 5.22 17.56 12.39
C VAL A 192 5.46 18.89 11.71
N SER A 193 6.66 19.08 11.14
CA SER A 193 6.96 20.17 10.20
C SER A 193 7.41 19.57 8.87
N CYS A 194 6.90 20.13 7.78
CA CYS A 194 7.24 19.67 6.44
C CYS A 194 7.76 20.85 5.60
N PHE A 195 8.90 20.64 4.95
CA PHE A 195 9.53 21.64 4.09
C PHE A 195 9.86 21.03 2.74
N GLY A 196 9.58 21.77 1.66
CA GLY A 196 9.92 21.39 0.30
C GLY A 196 10.94 22.34 -0.30
N SER A 197 11.90 21.83 -1.07
CA SER A 197 12.95 22.64 -1.73
C SER A 197 12.50 23.30 -3.03
N GLY A 198 11.28 23.03 -3.50
CA GLY A 198 10.75 23.53 -4.75
C GLY A 198 11.00 22.61 -5.94
N THR A 199 10.98 23.18 -7.15
CA THR A 199 11.07 22.41 -8.40
C THR A 199 12.52 22.10 -8.75
N VAL A 200 12.82 20.84 -9.03
CA VAL A 200 14.12 20.35 -9.57
C VAL A 200 13.96 19.98 -11.06
N ARG A 201 12.81 19.43 -11.45
CA ARG A 201 12.50 19.01 -12.82
C ARG A 201 11.51 19.97 -13.46
N ASP A 202 12.03 21.04 -14.10
CA ASP A 202 11.20 22.05 -14.77
C ASP A 202 10.36 21.45 -15.91
N ASP A 203 10.87 20.45 -16.60
CA ASP A 203 10.17 19.73 -17.65
C ASP A 203 8.91 19.01 -17.13
N ILE A 204 9.00 18.35 -15.99
CA ILE A 204 7.87 17.70 -15.32
C ILE A 204 6.91 18.75 -14.76
N ALA A 205 7.42 19.77 -14.10
CA ALA A 205 6.60 20.83 -13.52
C ALA A 205 5.73 21.53 -14.57
N GLN A 206 6.30 21.85 -15.73
CA GLN A 206 5.57 22.47 -16.85
C GLN A 206 4.48 21.55 -17.40
N LYS A 207 4.75 20.24 -17.53
CA LYS A 207 3.82 19.24 -18.05
C LYS A 207 2.69 18.90 -17.07
N SER A 208 3.01 18.77 -15.82
CA SER A 208 2.09 18.24 -14.78
C SER A 208 1.48 19.31 -13.88
N GLY A 209 2.07 20.50 -13.82
CA GLY A 209 1.71 21.55 -12.88
C GLY A 209 2.23 21.30 -11.44
N ASN A 210 3.06 20.27 -11.25
CA ASN A 210 3.62 19.93 -9.94
C ASN A 210 4.75 20.89 -9.55
N LYS A 211 4.51 21.70 -8.52
CA LYS A 211 5.50 22.69 -8.01
C LYS A 211 6.69 22.05 -7.28
N PHE A 212 6.62 20.77 -6.97
CA PHE A 212 7.64 20.01 -6.26
C PHE A 212 8.17 18.86 -7.11
N ALA A 213 8.13 19.00 -8.44
CA ALA A 213 8.66 17.99 -9.36
C ALA A 213 10.15 17.75 -9.11
N VAL A 214 10.53 16.53 -8.85
CA VAL A 214 11.88 16.06 -8.56
C VAL A 214 12.28 14.93 -9.47
#